data_460c88a9aedc9886ed81b145a008a2fe
#
_entry.id   460c88a9aedc9886ed81b145a008a2fe
#
_cell.length_a   1.000
_cell.length_b   1.000
_cell.length_c   1.000
_cell.angle_alpha   90.00
_cell.angle_beta   90.00
_cell.angle_gamma   90.00
#
_symmetry.space_group_name_H-M   'P 1'
#
loop_
_entity.id
_entity.type
_entity.pdbx_description
1 polymer ?
#
loop_
_entity_poly.entity_id
_entity_poly.type
_entity_poly.pdbx_seq_one_letter_code
_entity_poly.pdbx_strand_id
1 'polypeptide(L)' 'MTNLKGYLTVKEAAKFLGISTMTLRRWDNGKKLQAKRHPINNYRLYSRKELEVILREINKK' A
#
# COMPACT_ATOMS: atom_id res chain seq x y z
N MET A 1 -14.36 8.55 2.70
CA MET A 1 -13.79 8.46 2.47
C MET A 1 -12.89 8.81 2.64
N THR A 2 -12.32 8.83 3.14
CA THR A 2 -11.48 9.30 2.90
C THR A 2 -10.25 8.97 3.35
N ASN A 3 -9.24 9.02 2.67
CA ASN A 3 -7.91 8.69 3.00
C ASN A 3 -7.26 9.77 3.78
N LEU A 4 -6.35 9.40 4.64
CA LEU A 4 -5.47 10.38 5.22
C LEU A 4 -4.59 10.91 4.11
N LYS A 5 -4.22 12.16 4.25
CA LYS A 5 -3.39 12.79 3.24
C LYS A 5 -2.06 12.06 3.09
N GLY A 6 -1.72 11.74 1.87
CA GLY A 6 -0.47 11.03 1.59
C GLY A 6 -0.57 9.52 1.76
N TYR A 7 -1.77 9.01 1.99
CA TYR A 7 -1.99 7.58 2.16
C TYR A 7 -2.98 7.07 1.13
N LEU A 8 -2.85 5.80 0.80
CA LEU A 8 -3.72 5.14 -0.16
C LEU A 8 -4.37 3.94 0.49
N THR A 9 -5.59 3.65 0.07
CA THR A 9 -6.27 2.42 0.52
C THR A 9 -5.63 1.22 -0.17
N VAL A 10 -6.01 0.01 0.30
CA VAL A 10 -5.51 -1.22 -0.31
C VAL A 10 -5.77 -1.22 -1.81
N LYS A 11 -6.99 -0.88 -2.19
CA LYS A 11 -7.37 -0.88 -3.58
C LYS A 11 -6.55 0.10 -4.40
N GLU A 12 -6.40 1.30 -3.87
CA GLU A 12 -5.63 2.34 -4.55
C GLU A 12 -4.16 1.98 -4.63
N ALA A 13 -3.64 1.41 -3.55
CA ALA A 13 -2.24 1.03 -3.50
C ALA A 13 -1.93 -0.07 -4.50
N ALA A 14 -2.80 -1.07 -4.59
CA ALA A 14 -2.61 -2.15 -5.55
C ALA A 14 -2.63 -1.61 -6.97
N LYS A 15 -3.55 -0.71 -7.23
CA LYS A 15 -3.65 -0.10 -8.55
C LYS A 15 -2.41 0.72 -8.87
N PHE A 16 -1.92 1.44 -7.89
CA PHE A 16 -0.73 2.25 -8.05
C PHE A 16 0.48 1.39 -8.41
N LEU A 17 0.59 0.24 -7.77
CA LEU A 17 1.72 -0.67 -8.00
C LEU A 17 1.50 -1.58 -9.20
N GLY A 18 0.29 -1.65 -9.71
CA GLY A 18 0.01 -2.51 -10.84
C GLY A 18 -0.08 -3.97 -10.47
N ILE A 19 -0.50 -4.26 -9.25
CA ILE A 19 -0.64 -5.62 -8.74
C ILE A 19 -2.04 -5.83 -8.21
N SER A 20 -2.37 -7.09 -7.92
CA SER A 20 -3.68 -7.38 -7.33
C SER A 20 -3.66 -7.05 -5.84
N THR A 21 -4.85 -6.86 -5.28
CA THR A 21 -4.96 -6.61 -3.86
C THR A 21 -4.48 -7.81 -3.06
N MET A 22 -4.66 -9.00 -3.61
CA MET A 22 -4.21 -10.22 -2.95
C MET A 22 -2.68 -10.24 -2.83
N THR A 23 -2.00 -9.84 -3.90
CA THR A 23 -0.55 -9.77 -3.87
C THR A 23 -0.09 -8.74 -2.85
N LEU A 24 -0.77 -7.61 -2.79
CA LEU A 24 -0.43 -6.57 -1.84
C LEU A 24 -0.58 -7.06 -0.41
N ARG A 25 -1.64 -7.83 -0.16
CA ARG A 25 -1.86 -8.40 1.17
C ARG A 25 -0.76 -9.38 1.55
N ARG A 26 -0.29 -10.16 0.59
CA ARG A 26 0.80 -11.09 0.83
C ARG A 26 2.06 -10.33 1.23
N TRP A 27 2.33 -9.24 0.55
CA TRP A 27 3.49 -8.42 0.87
C TRP A 27 3.37 -7.83 2.27
N ASP A 28 2.16 -7.43 2.63
CA ASP A 28 1.90 -6.89 3.96
C ASP A 28 2.15 -7.95 5.03
N ASN A 29 1.65 -9.16 4.80
CA ASN A 29 1.83 -10.26 5.73
C ASN A 29 3.30 -10.66 5.84
N GLY A 30 4.04 -10.55 4.76
CA GLY A 30 5.45 -10.89 4.75
C GLY A 30 6.33 -9.75 5.22
N LYS A 31 5.73 -8.69 5.68
CA LYS A 31 6.44 -7.52 6.19
C LYS A 31 7.29 -6.83 5.14
N LYS A 32 7.01 -7.11 3.89
CA LYS A 32 7.70 -6.41 2.82
C LYS A 32 7.19 -4.98 2.71
N LEU A 33 5.91 -4.80 2.99
CA LEU A 33 5.27 -3.50 2.93
C LEU A 33 4.20 -3.45 3.99
N GLN A 34 4.45 -2.71 5.06
CA GLN A 34 3.53 -2.67 6.18
C GLN A 34 2.53 -1.55 6.03
N ALA A 35 1.28 -1.90 6.25
CA ALA A 35 0.19 -0.95 6.23
C ALA A 35 0.03 -0.30 7.59
N LYS A 36 -0.44 0.93 7.57
CA LYS A 36 -0.86 1.60 8.79
C LYS A 36 -2.36 1.50 8.88
N ARG A 37 -2.88 1.50 10.09
CA ARG A 37 -4.31 1.39 10.30
C ARG A 37 -4.91 2.77 10.54
N HIS A 38 -6.02 3.02 9.88
CA HIS A 38 -6.74 4.25 10.11
C HIS A 38 -7.25 4.26 11.55
N PRO A 39 -7.07 5.36 12.30
CA PRO A 39 -7.44 5.38 13.71
C PRO A 39 -8.94 5.25 13.95
N ILE A 40 -9.76 5.60 12.99
CA ILE A 40 -11.20 5.58 13.19
C ILE A 40 -11.84 4.28 12.76
N ASN A 41 -11.54 3.83 11.53
CA ASN A 41 -12.21 2.65 10.98
C ASN A 41 -11.27 1.46 10.82
N ASN A 42 -10.03 1.60 11.21
CA ASN A 42 -9.05 0.50 11.19
C ASN A 42 -8.78 -0.05 9.81
N TYR A 43 -9.06 0.70 8.77
CA TYR A 43 -8.72 0.30 7.41
C TYR A 43 -7.22 0.35 7.20
N ARG A 44 -6.73 -0.50 6.31
CA ARG A 44 -5.33 -0.48 5.96
C ARG A 44 -5.03 0.70 5.05
N LEU A 45 -3.97 1.41 5.39
CA LEU A 45 -3.52 2.54 4.59
C LEU A 45 -2.04 2.38 4.31
N TYR A 46 -1.66 2.72 3.10
CA TYR A 46 -0.26 2.60 2.68
C TYR A 46 0.30 3.98 2.37
N SER A 47 1.48 4.25 2.86
CA SER A 47 2.14 5.52 2.59
C SER A 47 2.53 5.58 1.12
N ARG A 48 2.16 6.66 0.48
CA ARG A 48 2.49 6.85 -0.92
C ARG A 48 4.00 6.83 -1.14
N LYS A 49 4.75 7.42 -0.22
CA LYS A 49 6.20 7.44 -0.33
C LYS A 49 6.77 6.03 -0.32
N GLU A 50 6.27 5.20 0.56
CA GLU A 50 6.72 3.83 0.63
C GLU A 50 6.36 3.07 -0.64
N LEU A 51 5.17 3.34 -1.16
CA LEU A 51 4.75 2.69 -2.40
C LEU A 51 5.64 3.10 -3.57
N GLU A 52 6.07 4.35 -3.59
CA GLU A 52 6.95 4.81 -4.64
C GLU A 52 8.29 4.09 -4.59
N VAL A 53 8.80 3.86 -3.39
CA VAL A 53 10.04 3.12 -3.22
C VAL A 53 9.87 1.69 -3.72
N ILE A 54 8.77 1.05 -3.34
CA ILE A 54 8.48 -0.31 -3.76
C ILE A 54 8.34 -0.38 -5.29
N LEU A 55 7.63 0.58 -5.86
CA LEU A 55 7.43 0.61 -7.30
C LEU A 55 8.76 0.72 -8.03
N ARG A 56 9.66 1.52 -7.50
CA ARG A 56 10.98 1.69 -8.06
C ARG A 56 11.75 0.37 -8.02
N GLU A 57 11.63 -0.35 -6.92
CA GLU A 57 12.29 -1.65 -6.77
C GLU A 57 11.73 -2.66 -7.76
N ILE A 58 10.41 -2.65 -7.95
CA ILE A 58 9.78 -3.56 -8.91
C ILE A 58 10.26 -3.31 -10.32
N ASN A 59 10.40 -2.05 -10.68
CA ASN A 59 10.79 -1.67 -12.03
C ASN A 59 12.29 -1.73 -12.26
N LYS A 60 13.03 -1.92 -11.22
CA LYS A 60 14.48 -1.98 -11.33
C LYS A 60 14.92 -3.30 -11.96
N LYS A 61 15.81 -3.22 -12.86
CA LYS A 61 16.34 -4.42 -13.51
C LYS A 61 17.75 -4.68 -13.08
#